data_2e323f422eb616813b9f9eb2f0d3fbac
#
_entry.id   2e323f422eb616813b9f9eb2f0d3fbac
#
_cell.length_a   1.000
_cell.length_b   1.000
_cell.length_c   1.000
_cell.angle_alpha   90.00
_cell.angle_beta   90.00
_cell.angle_gamma   90.00
#
_symmetry.space_group_name_H-M   'P 1'
#
loop_
_entity.id
_entity.type
_entity.pdbx_description
1 polymer ?
#
loop_
_entity_poly.entity_id
_entity_poly.type
_entity_poly.pdbx_seq_one_letter_code
_entity_poly.pdbx_strand_id
1 'polypeptide(L)'
;FPKAWAYQQVTTLTKAIAETGTACYWVGPGWSNTPGRFNKTNERVQVVNAFLAENTAPCTYIDSTQFSQPGEWKTIDGQHYTANYYKQWGEAISNAIASNPPKKAQ
;
A
#
# COMPACT_ATOMS: atom_id res chain seq x y z
N PHE A 1 0.93 -12.42 11.33
CA PHE A 1 0.17 -11.98 10.17
C PHE A 1 -0.62 -13.14 9.58
N PRO A 2 -1.97 -13.04 9.52
CA PRO A 2 -2.83 -14.15 9.07
C PRO A 2 -2.85 -14.27 7.55
N LYS A 3 -1.83 -14.88 6.98
CA LYS A 3 -1.62 -14.94 5.52
C LYS A 3 -2.77 -15.60 4.76
N ALA A 4 -3.32 -16.70 5.29
CA ALA A 4 -4.38 -17.42 4.59
C ALA A 4 -5.65 -16.56 4.46
N TRP A 5 -6.02 -15.88 5.54
CA TRP A 5 -7.16 -14.96 5.54
C TRP A 5 -6.91 -13.78 4.60
N ALA A 6 -5.73 -13.17 4.71
CA ALA A 6 -5.36 -12.03 3.87
C ALA A 6 -5.36 -12.42 2.39
N TYR A 7 -4.81 -13.58 2.05
CA TYR A 7 -4.80 -14.08 0.69
C TYR A 7 -6.23 -14.20 0.13
N GLN A 8 -7.14 -14.76 0.93
CA GLN A 8 -8.53 -14.91 0.51
C GLN A 8 -9.19 -13.56 0.25
N GLN A 9 -8.98 -12.57 1.14
CA GLN A 9 -9.56 -11.24 0.99
C GLN A 9 -8.99 -10.51 -0.23
N VAL A 10 -7.67 -10.54 -0.38
CA VAL A 10 -7.00 -9.86 -1.49
C VAL A 10 -7.39 -10.47 -2.83
N THR A 11 -7.36 -11.79 -2.95
CA THR A 11 -7.69 -12.47 -4.22
C THR A 11 -9.16 -12.34 -4.59
N THR A 12 -10.05 -12.33 -3.62
CA THR A 12 -11.49 -12.09 -3.87
C THR A 12 -11.70 -10.70 -4.47
N LEU A 13 -11.04 -9.69 -3.92
CA LEU A 13 -11.17 -8.32 -4.41
C LEU A 13 -10.50 -8.14 -5.78
N THR A 14 -9.28 -8.61 -5.94
CA THR A 14 -8.57 -8.45 -7.22
C THR A 14 -9.25 -9.20 -8.35
N LYS A 15 -9.82 -10.36 -8.06
CA LYS A 15 -10.60 -11.13 -9.04
C LYS A 15 -11.83 -10.36 -9.46
N ALA A 16 -12.57 -9.79 -8.52
CA ALA A 16 -13.76 -9.01 -8.82
C ALA A 16 -13.43 -7.79 -9.68
N ILE A 17 -12.33 -7.11 -9.40
CA ILE A 17 -11.87 -5.96 -10.18
C ILE A 17 -11.45 -6.41 -11.59
N ALA A 18 -10.71 -7.52 -11.69
CA ALA A 18 -10.26 -8.04 -12.97
C ALA A 18 -11.44 -8.37 -13.90
N GLU A 19 -12.55 -8.87 -13.35
CA GLU A 19 -13.74 -9.19 -14.11
C GLU A 19 -14.39 -7.96 -14.76
N THR A 20 -14.15 -6.76 -14.22
CA THR A 20 -14.69 -5.53 -14.80
C THR A 20 -13.82 -4.98 -15.94
N GLY A 21 -12.61 -5.49 -16.12
CA GLY A 21 -11.66 -4.95 -17.09
C GLY A 21 -11.07 -3.58 -16.70
N THR A 22 -11.33 -3.11 -15.48
CA THR A 22 -10.87 -1.81 -15.00
C THR A 22 -9.41 -1.89 -14.56
N ALA A 23 -8.61 -0.88 -14.92
CA ALA A 23 -7.25 -0.76 -14.41
C ALA A 23 -7.27 -0.59 -12.89
N CYS A 24 -6.33 -1.24 -12.23
CA CYS A 24 -6.29 -1.29 -10.77
C CYS A 24 -4.90 -0.94 -10.27
N TYR A 25 -4.84 -0.08 -9.25
CA TYR A 25 -3.63 0.18 -8.49
C TYR A 25 -3.89 -0.16 -7.03
N TRP A 26 -3.01 -0.94 -6.45
CA TRP A 26 -3.09 -1.29 -5.03
C TRP A 26 -1.96 -0.58 -4.30
N VAL A 27 -2.31 0.30 -3.37
CA VAL A 27 -1.33 1.08 -2.60
C VAL A 27 -1.11 0.40 -1.26
N GLY A 28 0.11 0.00 -0.99
CA GLY A 28 0.47 -0.60 0.29
C GLY A 28 0.75 0.45 1.35
N PRO A 29 0.82 0.02 2.63
CA PRO A 29 1.05 0.94 3.74
C PRO A 29 2.46 1.53 3.73
N GLY A 30 2.58 2.77 4.21
CA GLY A 30 3.86 3.41 4.44
C GLY A 30 4.41 3.10 5.82
N TRP A 31 5.58 3.69 6.14
CA TRP A 31 6.23 3.49 7.42
C TRP A 31 5.43 4.07 8.58
N SER A 32 5.63 3.51 9.77
CA SER A 32 5.03 4.02 10.99
C SER A 32 6.07 4.75 11.84
N ASN A 33 5.59 5.54 12.79
CA ASN A 33 6.42 6.05 13.89
C ASN A 33 6.13 5.18 15.11
N THR A 34 7.13 4.43 15.58
CA THR A 34 7.00 3.57 16.75
C THR A 34 7.70 4.21 17.95
N PRO A 35 7.19 3.97 19.19
CA PRO A 35 5.96 3.23 19.50
C PRO A 35 4.72 4.03 19.14
N GLY A 36 3.70 3.35 18.63
CA GLY A 36 2.44 3.95 18.26
C GLY A 36 1.27 3.29 18.97
N ARG A 37 0.13 3.99 18.97
CA ARG A 37 -1.10 3.55 19.60
C ARG A 37 -1.62 2.22 19.04
N PHE A 38 -1.43 2.00 17.73
CA PHE A 38 -2.03 0.87 17.02
C PHE A 38 -1.06 -0.30 16.83
N ASN A 39 0.05 -0.30 17.53
CA ASN A 39 1.03 -1.38 17.45
C ASN A 39 1.46 -1.70 16.01
N LYS A 40 1.48 -0.68 15.15
CA LYS A 40 1.98 -0.81 13.79
C LYS A 40 3.50 -0.67 13.83
N THR A 41 4.22 -1.75 13.56
CA THR A 41 5.68 -1.76 13.55
C THR A 41 6.18 -1.75 12.11
N ASN A 42 7.42 -1.28 11.91
CA ASN A 42 8.00 -1.27 10.57
C ASN A 42 8.28 -2.69 10.07
N GLU A 43 8.53 -3.65 10.95
CA GLU A 43 8.63 -5.06 10.58
C GLU A 43 7.31 -5.56 9.97
N ARG A 44 6.19 -5.23 10.59
CA ARG A 44 4.86 -5.59 10.07
C ARG A 44 4.58 -4.89 8.75
N VAL A 45 4.96 -3.62 8.62
CA VAL A 45 4.82 -2.88 7.36
C VAL A 45 5.57 -3.58 6.23
N GLN A 46 6.79 -4.04 6.49
CA GLN A 46 7.58 -4.77 5.50
C GLN A 46 6.92 -6.09 5.11
N VAL A 47 6.44 -6.85 6.09
CA VAL A 47 5.76 -8.14 5.84
C VAL A 47 4.51 -7.94 5.00
N VAL A 48 3.70 -6.95 5.33
CA VAL A 48 2.46 -6.65 4.58
C VAL A 48 2.77 -6.22 3.16
N ASN A 49 3.76 -5.34 2.97
CA ASN A 49 4.12 -4.90 1.62
C ASN A 49 4.65 -6.05 0.77
N ALA A 50 5.48 -6.92 1.33
CA ALA A 50 5.99 -8.09 0.61
C ALA A 50 4.84 -9.01 0.19
N PHE A 51 3.90 -9.27 1.09
CA PHE A 51 2.73 -10.09 0.80
C PHE A 51 1.87 -9.47 -0.31
N LEU A 52 1.57 -8.18 -0.20
CA LEU A 52 0.72 -7.50 -1.18
C LEU A 52 1.39 -7.44 -2.55
N ALA A 53 2.70 -7.18 -2.61
CA ALA A 53 3.42 -7.16 -3.87
C ALA A 53 3.32 -8.49 -4.62
N GLU A 54 3.27 -9.61 -3.91
CA GLU A 54 3.17 -10.94 -4.51
C GLU A 54 1.73 -11.33 -4.88
N ASN A 55 0.72 -10.73 -4.24
CA ASN A 55 -0.64 -11.28 -4.30
C ASN A 55 -1.69 -10.32 -4.85
N THR A 56 -1.32 -9.14 -5.33
CA THR A 56 -2.30 -8.14 -5.81
C THR A 56 -2.49 -8.11 -7.32
N ALA A 57 -1.77 -8.96 -8.08
CA ALA A 57 -2.03 -9.05 -9.51
C ALA A 57 -3.51 -9.38 -9.75
N PRO A 58 -4.14 -8.83 -10.81
CA PRO A 58 -3.55 -8.04 -11.88
C PRO A 58 -3.38 -6.55 -11.58
N CYS A 59 -3.62 -6.10 -10.34
CA CYS A 59 -3.38 -4.71 -9.99
C CYS A 59 -1.89 -4.38 -10.04
N THR A 60 -1.57 -3.12 -10.37
CA THR A 60 -0.22 -2.60 -10.23
C THR A 60 -0.01 -2.25 -8.76
N TYR A 61 1.01 -2.85 -8.14
CA TYR A 61 1.28 -2.59 -6.73
C TYR A 61 2.15 -1.35 -6.57
N ILE A 62 1.75 -0.48 -5.65
CA ILE A 62 2.50 0.73 -5.28
C ILE A 62 2.95 0.57 -3.83
N ASP A 63 4.26 0.48 -3.64
CA ASP A 63 4.88 0.30 -2.33
C ASP A 63 5.18 1.66 -1.69
N SER A 64 4.37 2.06 -0.71
CA SER A 64 4.54 3.35 -0.04
C SER A 64 5.81 3.45 0.80
N THR A 65 6.48 2.34 1.10
CA THR A 65 7.76 2.38 1.80
C THR A 65 8.88 2.98 0.96
N GLN A 66 8.66 3.10 -0.35
CA GLN A 66 9.62 3.73 -1.27
C GLN A 66 9.54 5.26 -1.26
N PHE A 67 8.54 5.85 -0.62
CA PHE A 67 8.31 7.30 -0.67
C PHE A 67 9.03 8.07 0.43
N SER A 68 9.44 7.40 1.49
CA SER A 68 10.09 8.05 2.64
C SER A 68 10.94 7.04 3.39
N GLN A 69 11.77 7.54 4.30
CA GLN A 69 12.52 6.68 5.22
C GLN A 69 11.68 6.38 6.45
N PRO A 70 11.94 5.25 7.15
CA PRO A 70 11.25 4.95 8.39
C PRO A 70 11.32 6.13 9.38
N GLY A 71 10.16 6.58 9.88
CA GLY A 71 10.07 7.67 10.84
C GLY A 71 10.21 9.08 10.26
N GLU A 72 10.47 9.21 8.97
CA GLU A 72 10.64 10.52 8.33
C GLU A 72 9.34 11.31 8.29
N TRP A 73 8.25 10.69 7.91
CA TRP A 73 6.94 11.33 7.85
C TRP A 73 6.21 11.17 9.17
N LYS A 74 5.86 12.31 9.77
CA LYS A 74 5.24 12.35 11.09
C LYS A 74 3.84 11.74 11.09
N THR A 75 3.52 11.06 12.18
CA THR A 75 2.20 10.49 12.40
C THR A 75 1.58 11.08 13.66
N ILE A 76 0.24 11.01 13.76
CA ILE A 76 -0.51 11.44 14.93
C ILE A 76 -0.43 10.37 16.04
N ASP A 77 -0.47 9.10 15.65
CA ASP A 77 -0.68 7.96 16.55
C ASP A 77 0.21 6.76 16.23
N GLY A 78 1.24 6.93 15.42
CA GLY A 78 2.10 5.86 14.94
C GLY A 78 1.61 5.21 13.65
N GLN A 79 0.38 5.47 13.23
CA GLN A 79 -0.21 4.88 12.03
C GLN A 79 -0.72 5.91 11.02
N HIS A 80 -1.38 6.97 11.49
CA HIS A 80 -2.00 7.97 10.61
C HIS A 80 -1.08 9.19 10.47
N TYR A 81 -0.80 9.56 9.22
CA TYR A 81 0.04 10.74 8.95
C TYR A 81 -0.67 12.02 9.38
N THR A 82 0.11 13.05 9.72
CA THR A 82 -0.41 14.42 9.85
C THR A 82 -0.85 14.90 8.46
N ALA A 83 -1.69 15.95 8.43
CA ALA A 83 -2.27 16.46 7.18
C ALA A 83 -1.21 16.76 6.11
N ASN A 84 -0.09 17.36 6.50
CA ASN A 84 0.99 17.71 5.57
C ASN A 84 1.59 16.45 4.92
N TYR A 85 1.81 15.40 5.69
CA TYR A 85 2.40 14.18 5.17
C TYR A 85 1.40 13.31 4.39
N TYR A 86 0.11 13.39 4.71
CA TYR A 86 -0.91 12.81 3.85
C TYR A 86 -0.91 13.47 2.47
N LYS A 87 -0.71 14.79 2.41
CA LYS A 87 -0.60 15.50 1.13
C LYS A 87 0.61 15.00 0.33
N GLN A 88 1.77 14.86 0.99
CA GLN A 88 2.98 14.36 0.34
C GLN A 88 2.79 12.91 -0.13
N TRP A 89 2.14 12.09 0.68
CA TRP A 89 1.83 10.71 0.32
C TRP A 89 0.92 10.65 -0.90
N GLY A 90 -0.12 11.46 -0.95
CA GLY A 90 -1.01 11.55 -2.10
C GLY A 90 -0.29 12.00 -3.38
N GLU A 91 0.62 12.97 -3.28
CA GLU A 91 1.43 13.41 -4.40
C GLU A 91 2.37 12.30 -4.88
N ALA A 92 2.98 11.57 -3.97
CA ALA A 92 3.86 10.44 -4.31
C ALA A 92 3.08 9.32 -5.00
N ILE A 93 1.87 9.01 -4.53
CA ILE A 93 0.99 8.03 -5.18
C ILE A 93 0.64 8.48 -6.59
N SER A 94 0.26 9.74 -6.75
CA SER A 94 -0.08 10.31 -8.07
C SER A 94 1.08 10.19 -9.03
N ASN A 95 2.30 10.53 -8.59
CA ASN A 95 3.50 10.39 -9.40
C ASN A 95 3.80 8.94 -9.75
N ALA A 96 3.59 8.02 -8.80
CA ALA A 96 3.81 6.59 -9.03
C ALA A 96 2.83 6.05 -10.08
N ILE A 97 1.57 6.47 -10.02
CA ILE A 97 0.57 6.08 -11.02
C ILE A 97 0.95 6.60 -12.39
N ALA A 98 1.39 7.87 -12.49
CA ALA A 98 1.81 8.46 -13.74
C ALA A 98 3.02 7.75 -14.35
N SER A 99 3.93 7.24 -13.50
CA SER A 99 5.11 6.49 -13.92
C SER A 99 4.83 5.04 -14.27
N ASN A 100 3.66 4.54 -13.91
CA ASN A 100 3.25 3.15 -14.14
C ASN A 100 1.87 3.14 -14.80
N PRO A 101 1.79 3.49 -16.09
CA PRO A 101 0.50 3.55 -16.77
C PRO A 101 -0.21 2.21 -16.72
N PRO A 102 -1.56 2.21 -16.75
CA PRO A 102 -2.32 0.97 -16.64
C PRO A 102 -1.94 0.00 -17.74
N LYS A 103 -1.86 -1.28 -17.37
CA LYS A 103 -1.62 -2.34 -18.35
C LYS A 103 -2.84 -2.42 -19.26
N LYS A 104 -2.59 -2.52 -20.56
CA LYS A 104 -3.68 -2.72 -21.52
C LYS A 104 -4.35 -4.05 -21.24
N ALA A 105 -5.67 -4.05 -21.28
CA ALA A 105 -6.44 -5.30 -21.25
C ALA A 105 -6.01 -6.15 -22.44
N GLN A 106 -5.73 -7.40 -22.16
CA GLN A 106 -5.40 -8.37 -23.19
C GLN A 106 -6.60 -9.23 -23.46
#